data_08920e90614db41e52180371bc677d2e
#
_entry.id   08920e90614db41e52180371bc677d2e
#
_cell.length_a   1.000
_cell.length_b   1.000
_cell.length_c   1.000
_cell.angle_alpha   90.00
_cell.angle_beta   90.00
_cell.angle_gamma   90.00
#
_symmetry.space_group_name_H-M   'P 1'
#
loop_
_entity.id
_entity.type
_entity.pdbx_description
1 polymer ?
#
loop_
_entity_poly.entity_id
_entity_poly.type
_entity_poly.pdbx_seq_one_letter_code
_entity_poly.pdbx_strand_id
1 'polypeptide(L)'
;MFAKETYMQRRALLKKNLGSGVLLFLGNDECGLNYEDNTFRYRQDSTFLYYFGLSCAGLSAIIDIDEDKEIIFGDELSIDAIVWMGSQPTLHEKCERVGVKNLIPSAEITSYLHKCVQKGKAVHYLPPYRPEHKLKLMDWLGIPPTRQEGSVPFIRAVITQRNYKSAEEIVEIEKACDVTADMHITAMKVLRPGMYEYEVVAEMNRVAESNNCQLSFATIATINGQTLHNHYHGNKVKPGDLFLIDAGAEVESGYAGDMSSTIPADKKFTARQREVYEIQNAMHLESVKALRPGIPYMEVYELSARVMVDGMKALGLMKGNTEDAVREGAHALFYPHGLGHMMGLDVHDMENLGEIWVGYNGQPKSTQFGRKSQRLAIPLEPGFVHTVEPGIYFIPELIDMWKGEKKFTDFINYDVVETYKDFGGIRNEEDYLITETGARRLGKKIPLTPEEVEALR
;
A
#
# COMPACT_ATOMS: atom_id res chain seq x y z
N MET A 1 -2.85 19.57 4.68
CA MET A 1 -3.62 19.51 5.95
C MET A 1 -5.07 19.87 5.63
N PHE A 2 -6.04 19.08 6.11
CA PHE A 2 -7.47 19.34 5.91
C PHE A 2 -7.99 20.47 6.83
N ALA A 3 -9.24 20.86 6.62
CA ALA A 3 -9.90 21.81 7.50
C ALA A 3 -10.02 21.26 8.94
N LYS A 4 -10.05 22.14 9.91
CA LYS A 4 -10.20 21.81 11.33
C LYS A 4 -11.40 20.91 11.60
N GLU A 5 -12.50 21.22 10.95
CA GLU A 5 -13.79 20.53 11.07
C GLU A 5 -13.69 19.07 10.64
N THR A 6 -12.88 18.75 9.63
CA THR A 6 -12.65 17.38 9.16
C THR A 6 -12.08 16.50 10.27
N TYR A 7 -11.05 16.98 10.97
CA TYR A 7 -10.45 16.22 12.08
C TYR A 7 -11.41 16.08 13.26
N MET A 8 -12.16 17.15 13.59
CA MET A 8 -13.16 17.12 14.66
C MET A 8 -14.27 16.11 14.34
N GLN A 9 -14.78 16.09 13.12
CA GLN A 9 -15.82 15.13 12.67
C GLN A 9 -15.32 13.69 12.73
N ARG A 10 -14.08 13.42 12.28
CA ARG A 10 -13.46 12.08 12.34
C ARG A 10 -13.39 11.58 13.78
N ARG A 11 -12.92 12.41 14.72
CA ARG A 11 -12.86 12.05 16.14
C ARG A 11 -14.24 11.88 16.76
N ALA A 12 -15.21 12.75 16.42
CA ALA A 12 -16.58 12.61 16.90
C ALA A 12 -17.25 11.31 16.43
N LEU A 13 -17.03 10.92 15.17
CA LEU A 13 -17.54 9.67 14.64
C LEU A 13 -16.87 8.47 15.31
N LEU A 14 -15.56 8.53 15.56
CA LEU A 14 -14.83 7.48 16.27
C LEU A 14 -15.37 7.27 17.69
N LYS A 15 -15.58 8.37 18.43
CA LYS A 15 -16.20 8.34 19.78
C LYS A 15 -17.57 7.67 19.73
N LYS A 16 -18.39 8.01 18.75
CA LYS A 16 -19.72 7.43 18.56
C LYS A 16 -19.66 5.90 18.28
N ASN A 17 -18.70 5.47 17.46
CA ASN A 17 -18.57 4.07 17.04
C ASN A 17 -18.11 3.16 18.20
N LEU A 18 -17.30 3.65 19.14
CA LEU A 18 -16.84 2.88 20.28
C LEU A 18 -17.71 3.03 21.53
N GLY A 19 -18.27 4.20 21.76
CA GLY A 19 -19.22 4.48 22.86
C GLY A 19 -18.61 4.76 24.22
N SER A 20 -17.51 4.14 24.64
CA SER A 20 -16.87 4.35 25.94
C SER A 20 -15.37 4.00 25.91
N GLY A 21 -14.64 4.38 26.98
CA GLY A 21 -13.23 4.05 27.17
C GLY A 21 -12.27 5.15 26.74
N VAL A 22 -11.00 4.82 26.80
CA VAL A 22 -9.87 5.71 26.48
C VAL A 22 -9.12 5.17 25.25
N LEU A 23 -9.02 5.98 24.21
CA LEU A 23 -8.31 5.60 22.97
C LEU A 23 -6.92 6.25 22.99
N LEU A 24 -5.89 5.41 22.97
CA LEU A 24 -4.50 5.80 22.92
C LEU A 24 -4.00 5.73 21.48
N PHE A 25 -3.48 6.86 20.98
CA PHE A 25 -2.82 6.98 19.69
C PHE A 25 -1.32 7.25 19.91
N LEU A 26 -0.50 6.42 19.28
CA LEU A 26 0.94 6.56 19.33
C LEU A 26 1.42 7.28 18.06
N GLY A 27 1.95 8.49 18.23
CA GLY A 27 2.68 9.15 17.15
C GLY A 27 4.10 8.59 17.03
N ASN A 28 4.67 8.72 15.84
CA ASN A 28 6.02 8.27 15.56
C ASN A 28 7.05 9.21 16.19
N ASP A 29 8.19 8.65 16.56
CA ASP A 29 9.39 9.40 16.93
C ASP A 29 10.32 9.52 15.71
N GLU A 30 11.29 10.42 15.75
CA GLU A 30 12.40 10.41 14.80
C GLU A 30 13.21 9.13 14.93
N CYS A 31 13.74 8.65 13.83
CA CYS A 31 14.54 7.43 13.79
C CYS A 31 15.91 7.72 13.18
N GLY A 32 16.97 7.46 13.93
CA GLY A 32 18.35 7.60 13.45
C GLY A 32 18.67 6.63 12.32
N LEU A 33 19.30 7.11 11.26
CA LEU A 33 19.78 6.29 10.15
C LEU A 33 21.00 5.45 10.56
N ASN A 34 22.01 6.09 11.14
CA ASN A 34 23.28 5.47 11.55
C ASN A 34 23.88 6.10 12.82
N TYR A 35 23.41 7.26 13.26
CA TYR A 35 23.66 7.90 14.54
C TYR A 35 22.48 8.83 14.86
N GLU A 36 22.39 9.33 16.11
CA GLU A 36 21.21 9.97 16.68
C GLU A 36 20.73 11.18 15.86
N ASP A 37 21.64 12.07 15.49
CA ASP A 37 21.30 13.33 14.79
C ASP A 37 21.12 13.17 13.28
N ASN A 38 21.49 12.03 12.70
CA ASN A 38 21.27 11.74 11.28
C ASN A 38 20.04 10.87 11.11
N THR A 39 18.88 11.50 11.04
CA THR A 39 17.58 10.79 11.00
C THR A 39 17.14 10.47 9.58
N PHE A 40 16.34 9.40 9.46
CA PHE A 40 15.47 9.24 8.29
C PHE A 40 14.50 10.42 8.20
N ARG A 41 14.01 10.70 7.00
CA ARG A 41 12.94 11.68 6.84
C ARG A 41 11.75 11.27 7.69
N TYR A 42 11.26 12.21 8.50
CA TYR A 42 10.16 11.95 9.41
C TYR A 42 8.85 11.64 8.67
N ARG A 43 8.15 10.62 9.11
CA ARG A 43 6.79 10.25 8.67
C ARG A 43 5.95 9.89 9.89
N GLN A 44 4.86 10.62 10.07
CA GLN A 44 3.93 10.36 11.17
C GLN A 44 3.12 9.09 10.93
N ASP A 45 2.67 8.43 12.01
CA ASP A 45 1.72 7.34 11.97
C ASP A 45 0.45 7.74 11.21
N SER A 46 -0.01 6.90 10.29
CA SER A 46 -1.13 7.23 9.40
C SER A 46 -2.46 7.38 10.13
N THR A 47 -2.69 6.58 11.18
CA THR A 47 -3.91 6.73 11.98
C THR A 47 -3.87 7.99 12.83
N PHE A 48 -2.69 8.33 13.35
CA PHE A 48 -2.49 9.61 14.04
C PHE A 48 -2.74 10.80 13.10
N LEU A 49 -2.20 10.76 11.87
CA LEU A 49 -2.46 11.79 10.85
C LEU A 49 -3.94 11.90 10.50
N TYR A 50 -4.63 10.76 10.35
CA TYR A 50 -6.04 10.74 10.01
C TYR A 50 -6.91 11.47 11.03
N TYR A 51 -6.65 11.27 12.34
CA TYR A 51 -7.47 11.84 13.40
C TYR A 51 -6.99 13.20 13.91
N PHE A 52 -5.69 13.49 13.81
CA PHE A 52 -5.12 14.70 14.41
C PHE A 52 -4.43 15.63 13.42
N GLY A 53 -4.05 15.17 12.22
CA GLY A 53 -3.44 16.01 11.20
C GLY A 53 -2.10 16.63 11.58
N LEU A 54 -1.44 16.15 12.65
CA LEU A 54 -0.19 16.70 13.16
C LEU A 54 1.00 15.83 12.73
N SER A 55 1.89 16.39 11.92
CA SER A 55 3.12 15.74 11.47
C SER A 55 4.31 16.25 12.28
N CYS A 56 4.32 15.97 13.58
CA CYS A 56 5.40 16.30 14.51
C CYS A 56 5.84 15.03 15.23
N ALA A 57 7.16 14.85 15.42
CA ALA A 57 7.72 13.74 16.16
C ALA A 57 7.40 13.82 17.67
N GLY A 58 7.42 12.68 18.35
CA GLY A 58 7.31 12.61 19.82
C GLY A 58 5.92 12.87 20.38
N LEU A 59 4.89 12.97 19.54
CA LEU A 59 3.52 13.18 19.99
C LEU A 59 2.84 11.86 20.36
N SER A 60 1.90 11.96 21.31
CA SER A 60 0.88 10.94 21.54
C SER A 60 -0.45 11.62 21.77
N ALA A 61 -1.55 10.91 21.55
CA ALA A 61 -2.87 11.49 21.77
C ALA A 61 -3.78 10.53 22.55
N ILE A 62 -4.70 11.10 23.29
CA ILE A 62 -5.76 10.39 24.00
C ILE A 62 -7.10 11.00 23.64
N ILE A 63 -8.06 10.14 23.29
CA ILE A 63 -9.48 10.48 23.30
C ILE A 63 -10.11 9.72 24.46
N ASP A 64 -10.46 10.45 25.52
CA ASP A 64 -11.23 9.92 26.67
C ASP A 64 -12.72 10.13 26.35
N ILE A 65 -13.38 9.07 25.90
CA ILE A 65 -14.78 9.11 25.48
C ILE A 65 -15.70 9.41 26.67
N ASP A 66 -15.39 8.83 27.83
CA ASP A 66 -16.23 8.92 29.01
C ASP A 66 -16.25 10.34 29.60
N GLU A 67 -15.15 11.11 29.44
CA GLU A 67 -15.03 12.49 29.88
C GLU A 67 -15.16 13.50 28.75
N ASP A 68 -15.41 13.04 27.51
CA ASP A 68 -15.46 13.85 26.29
C ASP A 68 -14.23 14.76 26.13
N LYS A 69 -13.03 14.21 26.34
CA LYS A 69 -11.76 14.93 26.25
C LYS A 69 -10.91 14.43 25.11
N GLU A 70 -10.33 15.36 24.39
CA GLU A 70 -9.29 15.10 23.38
C GLU A 70 -8.02 15.80 23.83
N ILE A 71 -6.91 15.06 23.92
CA ILE A 71 -5.66 15.52 24.53
C ILE A 71 -4.51 15.14 23.62
N ILE A 72 -3.63 16.10 23.34
CA ILE A 72 -2.30 15.85 22.78
C ILE A 72 -1.29 15.86 23.92
N PHE A 73 -0.43 14.87 23.97
CA PHE A 73 0.75 14.82 24.83
C PHE A 73 1.97 15.11 23.95
N GLY A 74 2.70 16.17 24.31
CA GLY A 74 3.85 16.64 23.58
C GLY A 74 4.45 17.88 24.22
N ASP A 75 5.62 18.26 23.74
CA ASP A 75 6.39 19.36 24.32
C ASP A 75 6.64 20.44 23.26
N GLU A 76 6.68 21.71 23.70
CA GLU A 76 7.07 22.83 22.84
C GLU A 76 8.55 22.75 22.49
N LEU A 77 8.94 23.28 21.34
CA LEU A 77 10.34 23.34 20.95
C LEU A 77 11.17 24.13 21.98
N SER A 78 12.28 23.56 22.42
CA SER A 78 13.25 24.26 23.24
C SER A 78 13.93 25.41 22.44
N ILE A 79 14.52 26.36 23.16
CA ILE A 79 15.32 27.41 22.52
C ILE A 79 16.46 26.80 21.70
N ASP A 80 17.10 25.74 22.21
CA ASP A 80 18.17 25.04 21.49
C ASP A 80 17.63 24.44 20.17
N ALA A 81 16.49 23.76 20.18
CA ALA A 81 15.85 23.24 18.97
C ALA A 81 15.51 24.37 17.97
N ILE A 82 15.04 25.53 18.44
CA ILE A 82 14.78 26.69 17.60
C ILE A 82 16.06 27.25 16.98
N VAL A 83 17.16 27.26 17.71
CA VAL A 83 18.48 27.68 17.17
C VAL A 83 18.93 26.80 16.01
N TRP A 84 18.72 25.48 16.09
CA TRP A 84 19.13 24.55 15.06
C TRP A 84 18.14 24.42 13.88
N MET A 85 16.86 24.46 14.15
CA MET A 85 15.83 24.14 13.15
C MET A 85 14.98 25.36 12.71
N GLY A 86 15.22 26.50 13.30
CA GLY A 86 14.43 27.71 13.04
C GLY A 86 13.10 27.77 13.82
N SER A 87 12.50 28.95 13.84
CA SER A 87 11.21 29.20 14.49
C SER A 87 10.08 28.50 13.70
N GLN A 88 9.19 27.83 14.40
CA GLN A 88 8.01 27.18 13.87
C GLN A 88 6.76 27.63 14.65
N PRO A 89 5.54 27.44 14.12
CA PRO A 89 4.33 27.58 14.93
C PRO A 89 4.44 26.71 16.19
N THR A 90 3.99 27.23 17.32
CA THR A 90 3.99 26.48 18.59
C THR A 90 3.15 25.24 18.50
N LEU A 91 3.40 24.24 19.33
CA LEU A 91 2.56 23.05 19.37
C LEU A 91 1.12 23.39 19.76
N HIS A 92 0.94 24.38 20.63
CA HIS A 92 -0.38 24.90 20.98
C HIS A 92 -1.14 25.42 19.73
N GLU A 93 -0.51 26.27 18.91
CA GLU A 93 -1.10 26.78 17.66
C GLU A 93 -1.42 25.65 16.68
N LYS A 94 -0.54 24.62 16.58
CA LYS A 94 -0.77 23.44 15.75
C LYS A 94 -2.00 22.65 16.24
N CYS A 95 -2.14 22.44 17.56
CA CYS A 95 -3.29 21.79 18.17
C CYS A 95 -4.61 22.53 17.91
N GLU A 96 -4.60 23.88 18.01
CA GLU A 96 -5.77 24.70 17.71
C GLU A 96 -6.25 24.55 16.26
N ARG A 97 -5.30 24.45 15.30
CA ARG A 97 -5.61 24.25 13.86
C ARG A 97 -6.34 22.94 13.58
N VAL A 98 -6.22 21.95 14.45
CA VAL A 98 -6.89 20.64 14.31
C VAL A 98 -8.00 20.43 15.34
N GLY A 99 -8.33 21.48 16.11
CA GLY A 99 -9.44 21.49 17.04
C GLY A 99 -9.21 20.76 18.36
N VAL A 100 -7.97 20.53 18.74
CA VAL A 100 -7.63 19.99 20.08
C VAL A 100 -7.27 21.14 21.01
N LYS A 101 -7.94 21.21 22.17
CA LYS A 101 -7.77 22.30 23.16
C LYS A 101 -6.81 21.92 24.28
N ASN A 102 -6.65 20.63 24.56
CA ASN A 102 -5.86 20.18 25.69
C ASN A 102 -4.49 19.72 25.17
N LEU A 103 -3.45 20.44 25.53
CA LEU A 103 -2.05 20.08 25.34
C LEU A 103 -1.45 19.85 26.72
N ILE A 104 -0.85 18.69 26.94
CA ILE A 104 -0.24 18.26 28.21
C ILE A 104 1.21 17.83 27.90
N PRO A 105 2.19 18.13 28.79
CA PRO A 105 3.55 17.66 28.61
C PRO A 105 3.65 16.13 28.41
N SER A 106 4.54 15.70 27.52
CA SER A 106 4.70 14.28 27.16
C SER A 106 4.97 13.38 28.39
N ALA A 107 5.72 13.88 29.37
CA ALA A 107 6.03 13.17 30.63
C ALA A 107 4.82 12.79 31.48
N GLU A 108 3.67 13.43 31.25
CA GLU A 108 2.46 13.17 32.07
C GLU A 108 1.58 12.04 31.55
N ILE A 109 1.84 11.48 30.37
CA ILE A 109 0.98 10.47 29.75
C ILE A 109 0.85 9.20 30.61
N THR A 110 1.94 8.72 31.19
CA THR A 110 1.93 7.53 32.05
C THR A 110 1.02 7.72 33.27
N SER A 111 1.14 8.89 33.93
CA SER A 111 0.29 9.18 35.10
C SER A 111 -1.19 9.34 34.73
N TYR A 112 -1.47 9.89 33.55
CA TYR A 112 -2.84 10.02 33.03
C TYR A 112 -3.46 8.65 32.77
N LEU A 113 -2.75 7.78 32.04
CA LEU A 113 -3.21 6.41 31.72
C LEU A 113 -3.42 5.59 33.01
N HIS A 114 -2.50 5.65 33.98
CA HIS A 114 -2.65 4.95 35.24
C HIS A 114 -3.92 5.41 36.00
N LYS A 115 -4.20 6.71 36.01
CA LYS A 115 -5.45 7.24 36.63
C LYS A 115 -6.70 6.71 35.91
N CYS A 116 -6.66 6.57 34.58
CA CYS A 116 -7.76 5.98 33.81
C CYS A 116 -7.99 4.52 34.19
N VAL A 117 -6.91 3.72 34.23
CA VAL A 117 -6.97 2.30 34.65
C VAL A 117 -7.47 2.16 36.08
N GLN A 118 -6.99 2.98 37.04
CA GLN A 118 -7.47 2.98 38.42
C GLN A 118 -8.96 3.31 38.56
N LYS A 119 -9.50 4.13 37.64
CA LYS A 119 -10.95 4.40 37.57
C LYS A 119 -11.75 3.29 36.88
N GLY A 120 -11.11 2.20 36.46
CA GLY A 120 -11.75 1.08 35.76
C GLY A 120 -12.08 1.34 34.29
N LYS A 121 -11.50 2.40 33.67
CA LYS A 121 -11.68 2.66 32.24
C LYS A 121 -10.89 1.65 31.39
N ALA A 122 -11.51 1.17 30.33
CA ALA A 122 -10.80 0.39 29.32
C ALA A 122 -9.87 1.30 28.51
N VAL A 123 -8.60 0.92 28.36
CA VAL A 123 -7.64 1.62 27.49
C VAL A 123 -7.49 0.83 26.21
N HIS A 124 -7.87 1.45 25.09
CA HIS A 124 -7.77 0.88 23.76
C HIS A 124 -6.55 1.43 23.03
N TYR A 125 -5.81 0.58 22.34
CA TYR A 125 -4.67 0.95 21.47
C TYR A 125 -4.69 0.11 20.21
N LEU A 126 -3.98 0.56 19.17
CA LEU A 126 -3.82 -0.15 17.90
C LEU A 126 -2.56 -1.03 17.92
N PRO A 127 -2.47 -2.10 17.12
CA PRO A 127 -1.30 -2.95 17.05
C PRO A 127 -0.05 -2.14 16.72
N PRO A 128 1.00 -2.16 17.56
CA PRO A 128 2.22 -1.40 17.30
C PRO A 128 3.09 -2.11 16.26
N TYR A 129 3.46 -1.41 15.19
CA TYR A 129 4.39 -1.93 14.18
C TYR A 129 5.83 -1.46 14.40
N ARG A 130 6.04 -0.36 15.16
CA ARG A 130 7.35 0.19 15.48
C ARG A 130 7.88 -0.31 16.84
N PRO A 131 9.20 -0.57 16.96
CA PRO A 131 9.79 -0.97 18.24
C PRO A 131 9.56 0.05 19.36
N GLU A 132 9.68 1.35 19.09
CA GLU A 132 9.46 2.42 20.06
C GLU A 132 8.01 2.42 20.59
N HIS A 133 7.02 2.13 19.76
CA HIS A 133 5.63 2.00 20.21
C HIS A 133 5.44 0.80 21.15
N LYS A 134 6.15 -0.31 20.88
CA LYS A 134 6.13 -1.48 21.75
C LYS A 134 6.73 -1.18 23.12
N LEU A 135 7.80 -0.40 23.16
CA LEU A 135 8.44 0.05 24.38
C LEU A 135 7.53 1.01 25.16
N LYS A 136 6.90 1.99 24.48
CA LYS A 136 5.93 2.91 25.09
C LYS A 136 4.76 2.17 25.75
N LEU A 137 4.16 1.18 25.06
CA LEU A 137 3.06 0.39 25.64
C LEU A 137 3.51 -0.46 26.84
N MET A 138 4.73 -0.97 26.82
CA MET A 138 5.31 -1.70 27.95
C MET A 138 5.54 -0.76 29.15
N ASP A 139 6.10 0.41 28.93
CA ASP A 139 6.42 1.39 29.96
C ASP A 139 5.15 2.03 30.56
N TRP A 140 4.20 2.42 29.74
CA TRP A 140 3.01 3.17 30.15
C TRP A 140 1.87 2.32 30.70
N LEU A 141 1.73 1.08 30.20
CA LEU A 141 0.60 0.19 30.51
C LEU A 141 1.03 -1.16 31.08
N GLY A 142 2.34 -1.44 31.15
CA GLY A 142 2.85 -2.72 31.63
C GLY A 142 2.55 -3.89 30.68
N ILE A 143 2.24 -3.64 29.41
CA ILE A 143 1.87 -4.68 28.44
C ILE A 143 3.14 -5.15 27.71
N PRO A 144 3.58 -6.41 27.91
CA PRO A 144 4.78 -6.91 27.25
C PRO A 144 4.58 -7.01 25.73
N PRO A 145 5.64 -6.82 24.91
CA PRO A 145 5.57 -6.85 23.44
C PRO A 145 4.90 -8.10 22.84
N THR A 146 4.94 -9.23 23.54
CA THR A 146 4.31 -10.48 23.13
C THR A 146 2.78 -10.52 23.31
N ARG A 147 2.18 -9.47 23.88
CA ARG A 147 0.73 -9.36 24.14
C ARG A 147 0.13 -8.04 23.65
N GLN A 148 0.79 -7.39 22.69
CA GLN A 148 0.37 -6.08 22.16
C GLN A 148 -0.41 -6.23 20.84
N GLU A 149 -1.47 -7.03 20.86
CA GLU A 149 -2.27 -7.34 19.65
C GLU A 149 -3.23 -6.18 19.28
N GLY A 150 -3.40 -5.20 20.17
CA GLY A 150 -4.36 -4.12 19.96
C GLY A 150 -5.80 -4.48 20.30
N SER A 151 -6.66 -3.49 20.31
CA SER A 151 -8.07 -3.62 20.66
C SER A 151 -8.93 -3.80 19.42
N VAL A 152 -9.49 -5.00 19.20
CA VAL A 152 -10.32 -5.31 18.02
C VAL A 152 -11.46 -4.30 17.80
N PRO A 153 -12.23 -3.86 18.83
CA PRO A 153 -13.24 -2.82 18.62
C PRO A 153 -12.66 -1.52 18.05
N PHE A 154 -11.48 -1.10 18.52
CA PHE A 154 -10.82 0.11 18.04
C PHE A 154 -10.30 -0.08 16.61
N ILE A 155 -9.66 -1.21 16.30
CA ILE A 155 -9.22 -1.59 14.96
C ILE A 155 -10.40 -1.49 13.98
N ARG A 156 -11.53 -2.12 14.29
CA ARG A 156 -12.71 -2.12 13.42
C ARG A 156 -13.32 -0.74 13.24
N ALA A 157 -13.36 0.08 14.30
CA ALA A 157 -13.87 1.44 14.22
C ALA A 157 -13.00 2.33 13.31
N VAL A 158 -11.67 2.18 13.37
CA VAL A 158 -10.73 2.89 12.46
C VAL A 158 -10.93 2.44 11.02
N ILE A 159 -10.97 1.12 10.77
CA ILE A 159 -11.15 0.56 9.43
C ILE A 159 -12.47 1.02 8.81
N THR A 160 -13.58 1.00 9.58
CA THR A 160 -14.89 1.46 9.12
C THR A 160 -14.88 2.93 8.67
N GLN A 161 -13.99 3.77 9.22
CA GLN A 161 -13.85 5.15 8.78
C GLN A 161 -12.89 5.29 7.60
N ARG A 162 -11.69 4.69 7.67
CA ARG A 162 -10.65 4.88 6.66
C ARG A 162 -10.89 4.12 5.35
N ASN A 163 -11.71 3.07 5.34
CA ASN A 163 -12.08 2.38 4.10
C ASN A 163 -12.87 3.29 3.15
N TYR A 164 -13.68 4.20 3.68
CA TYR A 164 -14.50 5.13 2.88
C TYR A 164 -13.80 6.49 2.78
N LYS A 165 -13.19 6.73 1.63
CA LYS A 165 -12.45 7.97 1.36
C LYS A 165 -13.42 9.14 1.14
N SER A 166 -13.22 10.22 1.86
CA SER A 166 -13.95 11.48 1.63
C SER A 166 -13.53 12.13 0.32
N ALA A 167 -14.31 13.08 -0.17
CA ALA A 167 -13.95 13.83 -1.38
C ALA A 167 -12.60 14.55 -1.25
N GLU A 168 -12.27 15.05 -0.06
CA GLU A 168 -10.99 15.71 0.22
C GLU A 168 -9.82 14.72 0.17
N GLU A 169 -10.01 13.49 0.67
CA GLU A 169 -9.00 12.42 0.60
C GLU A 169 -8.76 11.99 -0.85
N ILE A 170 -9.83 11.86 -1.64
CA ILE A 170 -9.72 11.51 -3.07
C ILE A 170 -8.89 12.56 -3.82
N VAL A 171 -9.04 13.85 -3.54
CA VAL A 171 -8.23 14.91 -4.16
C VAL A 171 -6.73 14.72 -3.83
N GLU A 172 -6.39 14.36 -2.60
CA GLU A 172 -4.99 14.12 -2.21
C GLU A 172 -4.43 12.84 -2.86
N ILE A 173 -5.22 11.77 -2.92
CA ILE A 173 -4.83 10.54 -3.61
C ILE A 173 -4.64 10.79 -5.11
N GLU A 174 -5.52 11.55 -5.77
CA GLU A 174 -5.37 11.89 -7.19
C GLU A 174 -4.08 12.66 -7.47
N LYS A 175 -3.68 13.59 -6.58
CA LYS A 175 -2.38 14.27 -6.70
C LYS A 175 -1.20 13.30 -6.62
N ALA A 176 -1.26 12.33 -5.68
CA ALA A 176 -0.23 11.30 -5.56
C ALA A 176 -0.17 10.43 -6.81
N CYS A 177 -1.33 9.97 -7.31
CA CYS A 177 -1.44 9.20 -8.55
C CYS A 177 -0.95 9.97 -9.78
N ASP A 178 -1.20 11.29 -9.86
CA ASP A 178 -0.72 12.14 -10.95
C ASP A 178 0.82 12.20 -11.01
N VAL A 179 1.46 12.38 -9.84
CA VAL A 179 2.93 12.39 -9.76
C VAL A 179 3.48 10.99 -10.03
N THR A 180 2.85 9.94 -9.51
CA THR A 180 3.20 8.54 -9.79
C THR A 180 3.16 8.26 -11.29
N ALA A 181 2.10 8.67 -11.99
CA ALA A 181 2.00 8.52 -13.44
C ALA A 181 3.13 9.25 -14.18
N ASP A 182 3.48 10.46 -13.75
CA ASP A 182 4.59 11.21 -14.34
C ASP A 182 5.95 10.52 -14.11
N MET A 183 6.14 9.83 -12.96
CA MET A 183 7.33 9.00 -12.70
C MET A 183 7.43 7.85 -13.73
N HIS A 184 6.34 7.11 -13.94
CA HIS A 184 6.27 5.99 -14.90
C HIS A 184 6.45 6.45 -16.34
N ILE A 185 5.78 7.53 -16.75
CA ILE A 185 5.93 8.13 -18.09
C ILE A 185 7.38 8.62 -18.31
N THR A 186 8.03 9.14 -17.28
CA THR A 186 9.45 9.54 -17.36
C THR A 186 10.34 8.31 -17.58
N ALA A 187 10.15 7.25 -16.81
CA ALA A 187 10.90 6.01 -17.00
C ALA A 187 10.72 5.43 -18.41
N MET A 188 9.48 5.42 -18.93
CA MET A 188 9.18 4.99 -20.31
C MET A 188 9.98 5.79 -21.35
N LYS A 189 10.15 7.10 -21.15
CA LYS A 189 10.86 7.99 -22.09
C LYS A 189 12.39 7.87 -22.02
N VAL A 190 12.94 7.59 -20.83
CA VAL A 190 14.39 7.63 -20.62
C VAL A 190 15.06 6.28 -20.76
N LEU A 191 14.37 5.18 -20.44
CA LEU A 191 14.94 3.83 -20.47
C LEU A 191 15.49 3.51 -21.88
N ARG A 192 16.70 2.96 -21.91
CA ARG A 192 17.33 2.42 -23.13
C ARG A 192 18.39 1.38 -22.76
N PRO A 193 18.71 0.46 -23.65
CA PRO A 193 19.82 -0.47 -23.47
C PRO A 193 21.13 0.26 -23.17
N GLY A 194 21.93 -0.29 -22.27
CA GLY A 194 23.19 0.27 -21.81
C GLY A 194 23.10 1.08 -20.51
N MET A 195 21.92 1.53 -20.09
CA MET A 195 21.69 2.15 -18.78
C MET A 195 21.76 1.11 -17.66
N TYR A 196 22.07 1.57 -16.47
CA TYR A 196 21.82 0.81 -15.24
C TYR A 196 20.41 1.11 -14.69
N GLU A 197 19.81 0.17 -13.99
CA GLU A 197 18.48 0.32 -13.38
C GLU A 197 18.42 1.58 -12.48
N TYR A 198 19.47 1.85 -11.67
CA TYR A 198 19.54 3.04 -10.80
C TYR A 198 19.50 4.36 -11.57
N GLU A 199 19.92 4.41 -12.83
CA GLU A 199 19.85 5.65 -13.62
C GLU A 199 18.40 5.99 -13.96
N VAL A 200 17.57 4.97 -14.24
CA VAL A 200 16.13 5.14 -14.45
C VAL A 200 15.43 5.53 -13.14
N VAL A 201 15.76 4.87 -12.03
CA VAL A 201 15.23 5.20 -10.70
C VAL A 201 15.55 6.65 -10.32
N ALA A 202 16.75 7.13 -10.61
CA ALA A 202 17.14 8.53 -10.33
C ALA A 202 16.25 9.54 -11.07
N GLU A 203 15.89 9.29 -12.34
CA GLU A 203 14.97 10.14 -13.08
C GLU A 203 13.54 10.10 -12.53
N MET A 204 13.07 8.93 -12.09
CA MET A 204 11.77 8.79 -11.44
C MET A 204 11.74 9.55 -10.09
N ASN A 205 12.76 9.39 -9.26
CA ASN A 205 12.87 10.09 -7.97
C ASN A 205 12.92 11.60 -8.16
N ARG A 206 13.63 12.10 -9.20
CA ARG A 206 13.63 13.52 -9.56
C ARG A 206 12.23 14.05 -9.79
N VAL A 207 11.32 13.27 -10.42
CA VAL A 207 9.93 13.67 -10.62
C VAL A 207 9.21 13.80 -9.29
N ALA A 208 9.31 12.80 -8.41
CA ALA A 208 8.67 12.85 -7.09
C ALA A 208 9.17 14.06 -6.27
N GLU A 209 10.48 14.24 -6.16
CA GLU A 209 11.09 15.34 -5.40
C GLU A 209 10.77 16.73 -5.98
N SER A 210 10.71 16.86 -7.31
CA SER A 210 10.35 18.12 -7.98
C SER A 210 8.89 18.53 -7.73
N ASN A 211 8.05 17.60 -7.28
CA ASN A 211 6.65 17.83 -6.89
C ASN A 211 6.46 17.87 -5.36
N ASN A 212 7.54 18.01 -4.58
CA ASN A 212 7.52 17.97 -3.12
C ASN A 212 6.88 16.68 -2.57
N CYS A 213 7.04 15.57 -3.29
CA CYS A 213 6.59 14.25 -2.87
C CYS A 213 7.75 13.40 -2.34
N GLN A 214 7.42 12.40 -1.54
CA GLN A 214 8.29 11.29 -1.21
C GLN A 214 7.92 10.08 -2.07
N LEU A 215 8.70 9.01 -1.96
CA LEU A 215 8.26 7.70 -2.44
C LEU A 215 7.30 7.09 -1.43
N SER A 216 6.18 6.53 -1.91
CA SER A 216 5.21 5.83 -1.06
C SER A 216 5.77 4.50 -0.54
N PHE A 217 6.70 3.90 -1.27
CA PHE A 217 7.46 2.71 -0.90
C PHE A 217 8.80 2.66 -1.65
N ALA A 218 9.66 1.71 -1.30
CA ALA A 218 10.93 1.52 -1.98
C ALA A 218 10.69 1.06 -3.43
N THR A 219 11.12 1.87 -4.40
CA THR A 219 10.94 1.61 -5.83
C THR A 219 11.44 0.23 -6.23
N ILE A 220 10.64 -0.49 -7.00
CA ILE A 220 11.03 -1.69 -7.76
C ILE A 220 11.20 -1.23 -9.20
N ALA A 221 12.40 -1.41 -9.77
CA ALA A 221 12.70 -1.05 -11.16
C ALA A 221 13.78 -2.01 -11.66
N THR A 222 13.40 -3.04 -12.43
CA THR A 222 14.29 -4.15 -12.68
C THR A 222 14.07 -4.87 -14.01
N ILE A 223 15.16 -5.39 -14.59
CA ILE A 223 15.12 -6.36 -15.70
C ILE A 223 14.79 -7.79 -15.23
N ASN A 224 14.76 -8.03 -13.92
CA ASN A 224 14.42 -9.31 -13.31
C ASN A 224 13.00 -9.28 -12.73
N GLY A 225 12.00 -8.98 -13.57
CA GLY A 225 10.61 -8.80 -13.16
C GLY A 225 9.96 -10.03 -12.51
N GLN A 226 10.56 -11.22 -12.62
CA GLN A 226 10.12 -12.42 -11.90
C GLN A 226 10.40 -12.37 -10.39
N THR A 227 11.21 -11.42 -9.93
CA THR A 227 11.46 -11.14 -8.50
C THR A 227 10.54 -10.01 -8.07
N LEU A 228 9.44 -10.35 -7.39
CA LEU A 228 8.31 -9.44 -7.18
C LEU A 228 8.67 -8.17 -6.38
N HIS A 229 9.56 -8.26 -5.39
CA HIS A 229 10.03 -7.12 -4.58
C HIS A 229 11.55 -6.94 -4.70
N ASN A 230 12.03 -6.68 -5.92
CA ASN A 230 13.46 -6.50 -6.18
C ASN A 230 13.87 -5.05 -5.97
N HIS A 231 14.57 -4.78 -4.87
CA HIS A 231 15.12 -3.45 -4.53
C HIS A 231 16.57 -3.24 -4.94
N TYR A 232 17.19 -4.21 -5.65
CA TYR A 232 18.54 -4.06 -6.21
C TYR A 232 18.46 -3.42 -7.58
N HIS A 233 19.15 -2.32 -7.78
CA HIS A 233 19.13 -1.54 -9.01
C HIS A 233 20.47 -1.51 -9.75
N GLY A 234 21.36 -2.45 -9.49
CA GLY A 234 22.70 -2.49 -10.06
C GLY A 234 22.82 -3.24 -11.39
N ASN A 235 21.73 -3.76 -11.96
CA ASN A 235 21.78 -4.46 -13.23
C ASN A 235 21.90 -3.50 -14.41
N LYS A 236 22.63 -3.93 -15.46
CA LYS A 236 22.73 -3.21 -16.71
C LYS A 236 21.69 -3.71 -17.70
N VAL A 237 20.84 -2.82 -18.16
CA VAL A 237 19.79 -3.08 -19.16
C VAL A 237 20.41 -3.43 -20.51
N LYS A 238 19.93 -4.53 -21.11
CA LYS A 238 20.39 -5.05 -22.41
C LYS A 238 19.29 -4.98 -23.46
N PRO A 239 19.63 -4.99 -24.75
CA PRO A 239 18.64 -5.22 -25.80
C PRO A 239 17.89 -6.53 -25.54
N GLY A 240 16.57 -6.50 -25.73
CA GLY A 240 15.70 -7.67 -25.51
C GLY A 240 15.18 -7.81 -24.10
N ASP A 241 15.65 -7.04 -23.11
CA ASP A 241 15.13 -7.11 -21.74
C ASP A 241 13.71 -6.51 -21.66
N LEU A 242 12.89 -7.04 -20.74
CA LEU A 242 11.73 -6.35 -20.17
C LEU A 242 12.19 -5.60 -18.93
N PHE A 243 11.60 -4.45 -18.67
CA PHE A 243 11.86 -3.64 -17.50
C PHE A 243 10.56 -3.41 -16.73
N LEU A 244 10.43 -4.05 -15.59
CA LEU A 244 9.29 -3.93 -14.70
C LEU A 244 9.55 -2.80 -13.71
N ILE A 245 8.61 -1.89 -13.58
CA ILE A 245 8.61 -0.78 -12.63
C ILE A 245 7.40 -0.93 -11.74
N ASP A 246 7.62 -0.75 -10.44
CA ASP A 246 6.57 -0.63 -9.43
C ASP A 246 7.01 0.46 -8.48
N ALA A 247 6.29 1.58 -8.50
CA ALA A 247 6.68 2.79 -7.80
C ALA A 247 5.48 3.71 -7.58
N GLY A 248 5.55 4.48 -6.51
CA GLY A 248 4.54 5.46 -6.19
C GLY A 248 5.08 6.69 -5.47
N ALA A 249 4.34 7.77 -5.53
CA ALA A 249 4.59 9.01 -4.82
C ALA A 249 3.67 9.15 -3.61
N GLU A 250 4.20 9.68 -2.51
CA GLU A 250 3.45 10.12 -1.33
C GLU A 250 3.48 11.64 -1.29
N VAL A 251 2.31 12.29 -1.30
CA VAL A 251 2.19 13.75 -1.17
C VAL A 251 2.41 14.21 0.28
N GLU A 252 2.61 15.52 0.48
CA GLU A 252 2.89 16.10 1.80
C GLU A 252 1.82 15.74 2.87
N SER A 253 0.58 15.54 2.46
CA SER A 253 -0.51 15.11 3.36
C SER A 253 -0.43 13.64 3.78
N GLY A 254 0.50 12.86 3.22
CA GLY A 254 0.74 11.45 3.51
C GLY A 254 -0.10 10.48 2.68
N TYR A 255 -0.89 10.95 1.72
CA TYR A 255 -1.63 10.07 0.82
C TYR A 255 -0.72 9.54 -0.30
N ALA A 256 -0.87 8.25 -0.59
CA ALA A 256 -0.04 7.52 -1.53
C ALA A 256 -0.72 7.32 -2.90
N GLY A 257 0.10 7.16 -3.94
CA GLY A 257 -0.27 6.54 -5.20
C GLY A 257 0.55 5.27 -5.39
N ASP A 258 0.05 4.35 -6.19
CA ASP A 258 0.66 3.05 -6.46
C ASP A 258 0.41 2.62 -7.91
N MET A 259 1.47 2.40 -8.66
CA MET A 259 1.36 1.95 -10.05
C MET A 259 2.49 1.01 -10.42
N SER A 260 2.16 0.05 -11.27
CA SER A 260 3.17 -0.77 -11.94
C SER A 260 3.08 -0.61 -13.46
N SER A 261 4.21 -0.69 -14.13
CA SER A 261 4.29 -0.76 -15.57
C SER A 261 5.45 -1.63 -16.03
N THR A 262 5.25 -2.37 -17.10
CA THR A 262 6.32 -3.16 -17.71
C THR A 262 6.55 -2.67 -19.14
N ILE A 263 7.80 -2.37 -19.46
CA ILE A 263 8.20 -1.77 -20.75
C ILE A 263 9.34 -2.54 -21.38
N PRO A 264 9.44 -2.57 -22.72
CA PRO A 264 10.61 -3.18 -23.37
C PRO A 264 11.82 -2.26 -23.23
N ALA A 265 13.01 -2.81 -23.05
CA ALA A 265 14.26 -2.04 -23.10
C ALA A 265 14.49 -1.41 -24.48
N ASP A 266 14.09 -2.11 -25.53
CA ASP A 266 14.08 -1.64 -26.90
C ASP A 266 12.87 -0.74 -27.19
N LYS A 267 12.76 -0.25 -28.43
CA LYS A 267 11.60 0.55 -28.85
C LYS A 267 10.31 -0.25 -28.97
N LYS A 268 10.40 -1.57 -29.09
CA LYS A 268 9.26 -2.46 -29.29
C LYS A 268 9.42 -3.73 -28.50
N PHE A 269 8.32 -4.30 -28.10
CA PHE A 269 8.28 -5.67 -27.57
C PHE A 269 8.69 -6.67 -28.67
N THR A 270 9.38 -7.72 -28.27
CA THR A 270 9.51 -8.92 -29.11
C THR A 270 8.15 -9.60 -29.28
N ALA A 271 7.97 -10.45 -30.29
CA ALA A 271 6.71 -11.18 -30.47
C ALA A 271 6.31 -11.97 -29.21
N ARG A 272 7.27 -12.70 -28.62
CA ARG A 272 7.08 -13.47 -27.38
C ARG A 272 6.68 -12.59 -26.17
N GLN A 273 7.31 -11.43 -26.02
CA GLN A 273 6.96 -10.48 -24.97
C GLN A 273 5.57 -9.92 -25.16
N ARG A 274 5.24 -9.56 -26.40
CA ARG A 274 3.94 -9.00 -26.75
C ARG A 274 2.78 -9.96 -26.48
N GLU A 275 2.93 -11.25 -26.84
CA GLU A 275 1.93 -12.29 -26.60
C GLU A 275 1.59 -12.39 -25.10
N VAL A 276 2.59 -12.46 -24.22
CA VAL A 276 2.36 -12.54 -22.76
C VAL A 276 1.84 -11.20 -22.22
N TYR A 277 2.34 -10.07 -22.73
CA TYR A 277 1.88 -8.74 -22.33
C TYR A 277 0.40 -8.52 -22.63
N GLU A 278 -0.07 -8.96 -23.80
CA GLU A 278 -1.49 -8.87 -24.20
C GLU A 278 -2.39 -9.71 -23.27
N ILE A 279 -1.92 -10.87 -22.79
CA ILE A 279 -2.64 -11.66 -21.79
C ILE A 279 -2.75 -10.87 -20.47
N GLN A 280 -1.62 -10.33 -19.98
CA GLN A 280 -1.62 -9.55 -18.75
C GLN A 280 -2.49 -8.28 -18.87
N ASN A 281 -2.44 -7.59 -19.99
CA ASN A 281 -3.30 -6.43 -20.24
C ASN A 281 -4.80 -6.83 -20.28
N ALA A 282 -5.13 -7.98 -20.85
CA ALA A 282 -6.50 -8.51 -20.82
C ALA A 282 -6.95 -8.83 -19.37
N MET A 283 -6.06 -9.41 -18.55
CA MET A 283 -6.34 -9.61 -17.11
C MET A 283 -6.71 -8.29 -16.43
N HIS A 284 -5.94 -7.24 -16.65
CA HIS A 284 -6.18 -5.92 -16.08
C HIS A 284 -7.51 -5.34 -16.57
N LEU A 285 -7.73 -5.28 -17.87
CA LEU A 285 -8.92 -4.69 -18.47
C LEU A 285 -10.22 -5.41 -18.07
N GLU A 286 -10.22 -6.74 -18.05
CA GLU A 286 -11.40 -7.52 -17.64
C GLU A 286 -11.67 -7.37 -16.13
N SER A 287 -10.61 -7.29 -15.31
CA SER A 287 -10.77 -6.97 -13.89
C SER A 287 -11.41 -5.60 -13.67
N VAL A 288 -10.92 -4.57 -14.36
CA VAL A 288 -11.46 -3.21 -14.25
C VAL A 288 -12.93 -3.13 -14.70
N LYS A 289 -13.28 -3.80 -15.79
CA LYS A 289 -14.68 -3.89 -16.27
C LYS A 289 -15.62 -4.54 -15.26
N ALA A 290 -15.11 -5.45 -14.44
CA ALA A 290 -15.91 -6.15 -13.44
C ALA A 290 -16.15 -5.31 -12.17
N LEU A 291 -15.36 -4.25 -11.92
CA LEU A 291 -15.46 -3.41 -10.74
C LEU A 291 -16.81 -2.71 -10.64
N ARG A 292 -17.53 -2.95 -9.56
CA ARG A 292 -18.79 -2.29 -9.23
C ARG A 292 -19.12 -2.50 -7.75
N PRO A 293 -19.98 -1.65 -7.17
CA PRO A 293 -20.50 -1.90 -5.83
C PRO A 293 -21.09 -3.29 -5.65
N GLY A 294 -20.80 -3.93 -4.53
CA GLY A 294 -21.32 -5.22 -4.12
C GLY A 294 -20.61 -6.45 -4.68
N ILE A 295 -19.70 -6.30 -5.66
CA ILE A 295 -18.90 -7.45 -6.12
C ILE A 295 -17.83 -7.80 -5.08
N PRO A 296 -17.73 -9.06 -4.63
CA PRO A 296 -16.58 -9.50 -3.83
C PRO A 296 -15.28 -9.35 -4.65
N TYR A 297 -14.27 -8.69 -4.08
CA TYR A 297 -13.02 -8.50 -4.82
C TYR A 297 -12.28 -9.82 -5.09
N MET A 298 -12.54 -10.85 -4.29
CA MET A 298 -12.08 -12.21 -4.57
C MET A 298 -12.63 -12.76 -5.90
N GLU A 299 -13.87 -12.44 -6.28
CA GLU A 299 -14.44 -12.87 -7.57
C GLU A 299 -13.73 -12.17 -8.74
N VAL A 300 -13.32 -10.91 -8.57
CA VAL A 300 -12.53 -10.18 -9.57
C VAL A 300 -11.13 -10.79 -9.71
N TYR A 301 -10.50 -11.18 -8.60
CA TYR A 301 -9.24 -11.95 -8.64
C TYR A 301 -9.38 -13.26 -9.41
N GLU A 302 -10.43 -14.02 -9.13
CA GLU A 302 -10.68 -15.30 -9.83
C GLU A 302 -10.96 -15.09 -11.32
N LEU A 303 -11.68 -14.01 -11.68
CA LEU A 303 -11.88 -13.62 -13.08
C LEU A 303 -10.54 -13.34 -13.76
N SER A 304 -9.67 -12.54 -13.13
CA SER A 304 -8.33 -12.26 -13.64
C SER A 304 -7.52 -13.55 -13.86
N ALA A 305 -7.56 -14.47 -12.90
CA ALA A 305 -6.89 -15.75 -13.00
C ALA A 305 -7.43 -16.63 -14.17
N ARG A 306 -8.75 -16.62 -14.41
CA ARG A 306 -9.35 -17.33 -15.56
C ARG A 306 -8.89 -16.75 -16.89
N VAL A 307 -8.90 -15.43 -17.02
CA VAL A 307 -8.40 -14.73 -18.22
C VAL A 307 -6.95 -15.13 -18.50
N MET A 308 -6.10 -15.13 -17.46
CA MET A 308 -4.71 -15.60 -17.60
C MET A 308 -4.64 -17.05 -18.06
N VAL A 309 -5.35 -17.97 -17.40
CA VAL A 309 -5.31 -19.41 -17.75
C VAL A 309 -5.72 -19.63 -19.21
N ASP A 310 -6.77 -18.97 -19.68
CA ASP A 310 -7.21 -19.08 -21.08
C ASP A 310 -6.16 -18.55 -22.07
N GLY A 311 -5.54 -17.40 -21.77
CA GLY A 311 -4.44 -16.87 -22.55
C GLY A 311 -3.21 -17.80 -22.55
N MET A 312 -2.82 -18.34 -21.41
CA MET A 312 -1.71 -19.30 -21.30
C MET A 312 -1.99 -20.62 -22.00
N LYS A 313 -3.25 -21.05 -22.09
CA LYS A 313 -3.66 -22.20 -22.90
C LYS A 313 -3.48 -21.92 -24.39
N ALA A 314 -3.81 -20.72 -24.84
CA ALA A 314 -3.60 -20.33 -26.24
C ALA A 314 -2.11 -20.38 -26.64
N LEU A 315 -1.21 -20.09 -25.71
CA LEU A 315 0.25 -20.21 -25.90
C LEU A 315 0.78 -21.63 -25.65
N GLY A 316 -0.08 -22.59 -25.28
CA GLY A 316 0.32 -23.96 -24.98
C GLY A 316 1.07 -24.15 -23.65
N LEU A 317 1.16 -23.10 -22.80
CA LEU A 317 1.78 -23.14 -21.47
C LEU A 317 0.91 -23.85 -20.44
N MET A 318 -0.41 -23.72 -20.59
CA MET A 318 -1.42 -24.40 -19.78
C MET A 318 -2.35 -25.27 -20.64
N LYS A 319 -3.13 -26.13 -20.01
CA LYS A 319 -4.07 -27.07 -20.65
C LYS A 319 -5.22 -27.40 -19.69
N GLY A 320 -6.14 -28.26 -20.10
CA GLY A 320 -7.24 -28.71 -19.25
C GLY A 320 -8.37 -27.70 -19.10
N ASN A 321 -9.23 -27.90 -18.09
CA ASN A 321 -10.34 -27.02 -17.79
C ASN A 321 -9.90 -25.79 -17.01
N THR A 322 -10.31 -24.61 -17.43
CA THR A 322 -9.91 -23.32 -16.83
C THR A 322 -10.45 -23.15 -15.41
N GLU A 323 -11.72 -23.49 -15.16
CA GLU A 323 -12.33 -23.36 -13.84
C GLU A 323 -11.67 -24.30 -12.82
N ASP A 324 -11.35 -25.52 -13.24
CA ASP A 324 -10.66 -26.49 -12.39
C ASP A 324 -9.23 -26.03 -12.10
N ALA A 325 -8.49 -25.55 -13.09
CA ALA A 325 -7.13 -25.03 -12.92
C ALA A 325 -7.09 -23.87 -11.90
N VAL A 326 -8.05 -22.94 -11.96
CA VAL A 326 -8.15 -21.82 -11.01
C VAL A 326 -8.59 -22.31 -9.62
N ARG A 327 -9.61 -23.17 -9.55
CA ARG A 327 -10.10 -23.72 -8.29
C ARG A 327 -9.02 -24.47 -7.52
N GLU A 328 -8.23 -25.30 -8.21
CA GLU A 328 -7.17 -26.11 -7.63
C GLU A 328 -5.88 -25.31 -7.35
N GLY A 329 -5.71 -24.14 -7.98
CA GLY A 329 -4.58 -23.23 -7.75
C GLY A 329 -3.42 -23.42 -8.73
N ALA A 330 -3.62 -24.09 -9.86
CA ALA A 330 -2.57 -24.28 -10.88
C ALA A 330 -2.11 -22.95 -11.50
N HIS A 331 -3.01 -21.96 -11.59
CA HIS A 331 -2.70 -20.60 -12.06
C HIS A 331 -1.60 -19.90 -11.27
N ALA A 332 -1.41 -20.26 -10.00
CA ALA A 332 -0.47 -19.61 -9.12
C ALA A 332 1.02 -19.89 -9.45
N LEU A 333 1.30 -20.81 -10.38
CA LEU A 333 2.65 -20.93 -10.95
C LEU A 333 3.09 -19.64 -11.64
N PHE A 334 2.15 -18.94 -12.28
CA PHE A 334 2.40 -17.72 -13.06
C PHE A 334 1.86 -16.47 -12.39
N TYR A 335 0.88 -16.61 -11.51
CA TYR A 335 0.22 -15.49 -10.79
C TYR A 335 0.18 -15.77 -9.27
N PRO A 336 1.32 -15.62 -8.55
CA PRO A 336 1.46 -16.06 -7.16
C PRO A 336 1.00 -15.05 -6.11
N HIS A 337 0.56 -13.85 -6.50
CA HIS A 337 0.10 -12.79 -5.58
C HIS A 337 -1.37 -12.43 -5.78
N GLY A 338 -1.88 -11.50 -4.99
CA GLY A 338 -3.25 -11.01 -5.08
C GLY A 338 -3.48 -10.04 -6.24
N LEU A 339 -4.74 -9.71 -6.51
CA LEU A 339 -5.11 -8.72 -7.54
C LEU A 339 -4.94 -7.28 -7.06
N GLY A 340 -4.91 -7.04 -5.75
CA GLY A 340 -4.77 -5.70 -5.21
C GLY A 340 -5.14 -5.59 -3.72
N HIS A 341 -5.06 -4.38 -3.22
CA HIS A 341 -5.23 -4.01 -1.82
C HIS A 341 -5.89 -2.65 -1.69
N MET A 342 -6.40 -2.33 -0.49
CA MET A 342 -6.84 -0.97 -0.18
C MET A 342 -5.65 -0.01 -0.21
N MET A 343 -5.88 1.21 -0.67
CA MET A 343 -4.89 2.29 -0.72
C MET A 343 -5.44 3.58 -0.11
N GLY A 344 -4.56 4.40 0.46
CA GLY A 344 -4.92 5.68 1.08
C GLY A 344 -3.75 6.41 1.73
N LEU A 345 -3.82 6.62 3.05
CA LEU A 345 -2.70 7.16 3.84
C LEU A 345 -1.52 6.18 3.94
N ASP A 346 -1.76 4.90 3.76
CA ASP A 346 -0.71 3.91 3.54
C ASP A 346 -0.90 3.35 2.13
N VAL A 347 0.17 2.96 1.46
CA VAL A 347 0.10 2.31 0.16
C VAL A 347 -0.71 1.00 0.27
N HIS A 348 -0.37 0.14 1.24
CA HIS A 348 -1.24 -0.93 1.72
C HIS A 348 -2.05 -0.39 2.91
N ASP A 349 -3.20 0.20 2.63
CA ASP A 349 -3.91 0.99 3.63
C ASP A 349 -4.32 0.13 4.83
N MET A 350 -3.86 0.56 6.02
CA MET A 350 -4.13 -0.10 7.31
C MET A 350 -3.64 -1.56 7.43
N GLU A 351 -2.66 -2.02 6.64
CA GLU A 351 -2.17 -3.40 6.69
C GLU A 351 -1.72 -3.81 8.11
N ASN A 352 -1.09 -2.89 8.86
CA ASN A 352 -0.65 -3.12 10.23
C ASN A 352 -1.78 -3.31 11.24
N LEU A 353 -3.03 -2.93 10.91
CA LEU A 353 -4.22 -3.22 11.72
C LEU A 353 -4.70 -4.68 11.55
N GLY A 354 -4.16 -5.39 10.57
CA GLY A 354 -4.42 -6.78 10.24
C GLY A 354 -5.29 -6.96 9.01
N GLU A 355 -4.74 -7.62 7.98
CA GLU A 355 -5.43 -7.87 6.70
C GLU A 355 -6.79 -8.56 6.86
N ILE A 356 -6.93 -9.44 7.88
CA ILE A 356 -8.21 -10.11 8.16
C ILE A 356 -9.31 -9.12 8.54
N TRP A 357 -8.97 -7.99 9.13
CA TRP A 357 -9.93 -6.94 9.48
C TRP A 357 -10.19 -5.99 8.32
N VAL A 358 -9.14 -5.59 7.60
CA VAL A 358 -9.22 -4.63 6.49
C VAL A 358 -9.92 -5.23 5.28
N GLY A 359 -9.47 -6.39 4.83
CA GLY A 359 -9.89 -6.99 3.56
C GLY A 359 -10.80 -8.22 3.67
N TYR A 360 -11.09 -8.71 4.88
CA TYR A 360 -11.83 -9.96 5.09
C TYR A 360 -12.95 -9.88 6.14
N ASN A 361 -13.22 -8.71 6.71
CA ASN A 361 -14.23 -8.53 7.78
C ASN A 361 -14.08 -9.51 8.95
N GLY A 362 -12.84 -9.90 9.29
CA GLY A 362 -12.55 -10.86 10.34
C GLY A 362 -12.67 -12.33 9.93
N GLN A 363 -12.95 -12.62 8.67
CA GLN A 363 -12.96 -13.99 8.15
C GLN A 363 -11.53 -14.49 7.89
N PRO A 364 -11.25 -15.79 8.04
CA PRO A 364 -9.92 -16.33 7.77
C PRO A 364 -9.56 -16.24 6.29
N LYS A 365 -8.29 -15.96 6.00
CA LYS A 365 -7.73 -15.99 4.66
C LYS A 365 -7.59 -17.43 4.14
N SER A 366 -7.60 -17.59 2.82
CA SER A 366 -7.24 -18.86 2.18
C SER A 366 -5.80 -19.28 2.54
N THR A 367 -5.56 -20.57 2.67
CA THR A 367 -4.21 -21.15 2.81
C THR A 367 -3.62 -21.59 1.46
N GLN A 368 -4.41 -21.56 0.38
CA GLN A 368 -3.97 -21.96 -0.95
C GLN A 368 -2.92 -20.99 -1.49
N PHE A 369 -1.82 -21.52 -2.02
CA PHE A 369 -0.78 -20.72 -2.66
C PHE A 369 -1.37 -19.84 -3.78
N GLY A 370 -0.91 -18.61 -3.90
CA GLY A 370 -1.54 -17.56 -4.72
C GLY A 370 -2.67 -16.85 -3.96
N ARG A 371 -3.79 -17.53 -3.70
CA ARG A 371 -4.94 -16.94 -2.99
C ARG A 371 -4.63 -16.43 -1.58
N LYS A 372 -3.72 -17.09 -0.85
CA LYS A 372 -3.31 -16.63 0.49
C LYS A 372 -2.70 -15.23 0.50
N SER A 373 -2.18 -14.79 -0.63
CA SER A 373 -1.56 -13.47 -0.80
C SER A 373 -2.56 -12.37 -1.17
N GLN A 374 -3.84 -12.72 -1.43
CA GLN A 374 -4.89 -11.73 -1.68
C GLN A 374 -5.15 -10.92 -0.39
N ARG A 375 -5.02 -9.58 -0.46
CA ARG A 375 -5.20 -8.67 0.67
C ARG A 375 -6.64 -8.17 0.82
N LEU A 376 -7.36 -8.03 -0.29
CA LEU A 376 -8.75 -7.54 -0.34
C LEU A 376 -9.66 -8.63 -0.94
N ALA A 377 -10.71 -9.04 -0.21
CA ALA A 377 -11.62 -10.10 -0.64
C ALA A 377 -13.11 -9.74 -0.47
N ILE A 378 -13.40 -8.74 0.37
CA ILE A 378 -14.77 -8.31 0.71
C ILE A 378 -15.49 -7.68 -0.49
N PRO A 379 -16.84 -7.59 -0.46
CA PRO A 379 -17.60 -6.81 -1.42
C PRO A 379 -17.10 -5.35 -1.48
N LEU A 380 -16.90 -4.85 -2.70
CA LEU A 380 -16.52 -3.47 -2.93
C LEU A 380 -17.68 -2.53 -2.62
N GLU A 381 -17.38 -1.40 -1.99
CA GLU A 381 -18.37 -0.40 -1.62
C GLU A 381 -17.98 1.00 -2.15
N PRO A 382 -18.96 1.87 -2.45
CA PRO A 382 -18.67 3.24 -2.85
C PRO A 382 -17.80 3.95 -1.82
N GLY A 383 -16.76 4.65 -2.28
CA GLY A 383 -15.76 5.29 -1.43
C GLY A 383 -14.52 4.44 -1.15
N PHE A 384 -14.50 3.16 -1.51
CA PHE A 384 -13.27 2.36 -1.46
C PHE A 384 -12.29 2.80 -2.54
N VAL A 385 -11.02 2.91 -2.16
CA VAL A 385 -9.90 3.07 -3.10
C VAL A 385 -9.00 1.87 -2.96
N HIS A 386 -8.69 1.25 -4.10
CA HIS A 386 -7.86 0.05 -4.15
C HIS A 386 -7.09 -0.04 -5.47
N THR A 387 -6.03 -0.87 -5.49
CA THR A 387 -5.24 -1.16 -6.68
C THR A 387 -5.88 -2.27 -7.53
N VAL A 388 -5.51 -2.34 -8.81
CA VAL A 388 -5.71 -3.49 -9.71
C VAL A 388 -4.38 -3.78 -10.38
N GLU A 389 -3.69 -4.84 -9.94
CA GLU A 389 -2.29 -5.14 -10.22
C GLU A 389 -2.02 -6.57 -10.73
N PRO A 390 -2.75 -7.12 -11.68
CA PRO A 390 -2.49 -8.48 -12.11
C PRO A 390 -1.10 -8.61 -12.74
N GLY A 391 -0.43 -9.74 -12.48
CA GLY A 391 0.90 -10.00 -13.03
C GLY A 391 1.06 -11.42 -13.56
N ILE A 392 2.01 -11.60 -14.48
CA ILE A 392 2.43 -12.90 -15.02
C ILE A 392 3.93 -13.02 -14.86
N TYR A 393 4.37 -14.07 -14.19
CA TYR A 393 5.78 -14.29 -13.87
C TYR A 393 6.22 -15.69 -14.22
N PHE A 394 7.46 -15.81 -14.72
CA PHE A 394 8.13 -17.07 -14.96
C PHE A 394 9.30 -17.19 -13.98
N ILE A 395 9.04 -17.77 -12.81
CA ILE A 395 9.99 -17.90 -11.71
C ILE A 395 10.69 -19.25 -11.83
N PRO A 396 11.98 -19.32 -12.23
CA PRO A 396 12.65 -20.58 -12.52
C PRO A 396 12.62 -21.58 -11.36
N GLU A 397 12.87 -21.11 -10.14
CA GLU A 397 12.91 -21.93 -8.94
C GLU A 397 11.54 -22.55 -8.61
N LEU A 398 10.46 -21.79 -8.82
CA LEU A 398 9.09 -22.26 -8.60
C LEU A 398 8.69 -23.28 -9.68
N ILE A 399 9.08 -23.03 -10.94
CA ILE A 399 8.85 -23.94 -12.07
C ILE A 399 9.56 -25.28 -11.80
N ASP A 400 10.85 -25.26 -11.42
CA ASP A 400 11.63 -26.45 -11.13
C ASP A 400 11.06 -27.26 -9.97
N MET A 401 10.67 -26.57 -8.89
CA MET A 401 10.06 -27.20 -7.73
C MET A 401 8.74 -27.90 -8.10
N TRP A 402 7.82 -27.21 -8.74
CA TRP A 402 6.51 -27.78 -9.09
C TRP A 402 6.61 -28.89 -10.14
N LYS A 403 7.54 -28.76 -11.10
CA LYS A 403 7.83 -29.83 -12.07
C LYS A 403 8.37 -31.06 -11.36
N GLY A 404 9.33 -30.89 -10.43
CA GLY A 404 9.90 -31.99 -9.64
C GLY A 404 8.85 -32.72 -8.80
N GLU A 405 7.91 -31.99 -8.23
CA GLU A 405 6.76 -32.49 -7.48
C GLU A 405 5.65 -33.08 -8.39
N LYS A 406 5.76 -32.96 -9.70
CA LYS A 406 4.69 -33.30 -10.68
C LYS A 406 3.36 -32.63 -10.36
N LYS A 407 3.42 -31.41 -9.84
CA LYS A 407 2.26 -30.66 -9.38
C LYS A 407 1.46 -30.13 -10.56
N PHE A 408 0.13 -30.31 -10.54
CA PHE A 408 -0.79 -29.80 -11.56
C PHE A 408 -0.44 -30.19 -13.00
N THR A 409 0.10 -31.41 -13.25
CA THR A 409 0.47 -31.90 -14.58
C THR A 409 -0.72 -32.00 -15.54
N ASP A 410 -1.95 -32.02 -15.03
CA ASP A 410 -3.16 -31.99 -15.85
C ASP A 410 -3.47 -30.59 -16.39
N PHE A 411 -2.90 -29.54 -15.79
CA PHE A 411 -3.13 -28.14 -16.15
C PHE A 411 -1.90 -27.42 -16.69
N ILE A 412 -0.69 -27.85 -16.35
CA ILE A 412 0.57 -27.20 -16.72
C ILE A 412 1.31 -28.05 -17.74
N ASN A 413 1.80 -27.40 -18.80
CA ASN A 413 2.67 -28.02 -19.81
C ASN A 413 4.13 -27.64 -19.53
N TYR A 414 4.77 -28.40 -18.63
CA TYR A 414 6.13 -28.09 -18.17
C TYR A 414 7.17 -28.07 -19.30
N ASP A 415 7.01 -28.87 -20.36
CA ASP A 415 7.95 -28.87 -21.47
C ASP A 415 7.98 -27.54 -22.22
N VAL A 416 6.82 -26.88 -22.34
CA VAL A 416 6.73 -25.54 -22.92
C VAL A 416 7.13 -24.47 -21.90
N VAL A 417 6.69 -24.58 -20.62
CA VAL A 417 6.99 -23.63 -19.55
C VAL A 417 8.50 -23.48 -19.33
N GLU A 418 9.29 -24.56 -19.45
CA GLU A 418 10.75 -24.50 -19.34
C GLU A 418 11.40 -23.57 -20.37
N THR A 419 10.80 -23.42 -21.53
CA THR A 419 11.32 -22.52 -22.59
C THR A 419 11.06 -21.04 -22.25
N TYR A 420 10.34 -20.75 -21.17
CA TYR A 420 10.02 -19.38 -20.70
C TYR A 420 10.76 -18.99 -19.41
N LYS A 421 11.67 -19.83 -18.88
CA LYS A 421 12.42 -19.51 -17.65
C LYS A 421 13.26 -18.24 -17.71
N ASP A 422 13.61 -17.79 -18.92
CA ASP A 422 14.37 -16.57 -19.20
C ASP A 422 13.47 -15.34 -19.44
N PHE A 423 12.16 -15.48 -19.36
CA PHE A 423 11.21 -14.45 -19.74
C PHE A 423 11.16 -13.27 -18.76
N GLY A 424 11.26 -13.52 -17.45
CA GLY A 424 11.06 -12.52 -16.41
C GLY A 424 9.61 -12.42 -15.92
N GLY A 425 9.09 -11.20 -15.78
CA GLY A 425 7.72 -10.95 -15.31
C GLY A 425 7.13 -9.68 -15.88
N ILE A 426 5.80 -9.62 -15.89
CA ILE A 426 5.00 -8.47 -16.33
C ILE A 426 3.97 -8.16 -15.24
N ARG A 427 3.89 -6.91 -14.79
CA ARG A 427 2.82 -6.33 -13.97
C ARG A 427 2.48 -4.95 -14.53
N ASN A 428 1.18 -4.67 -14.67
CA ASN A 428 0.66 -3.33 -14.89
C ASN A 428 -0.44 -3.11 -13.86
N GLU A 429 -0.47 -1.92 -13.30
CA GLU A 429 -1.29 -1.57 -12.14
C GLU A 429 -1.74 -0.11 -12.21
N GLU A 430 -2.97 0.11 -11.79
CA GLU A 430 -3.56 1.44 -11.59
C GLU A 430 -4.47 1.43 -10.36
N ASP A 431 -4.76 2.63 -9.85
CA ASP A 431 -5.58 2.90 -8.67
C ASP A 431 -7.03 3.23 -9.06
N TYR A 432 -8.00 2.65 -8.34
CA TYR A 432 -9.43 2.81 -8.63
C TYR A 432 -10.24 3.22 -7.41
N LEU A 433 -11.12 4.19 -7.61
CA LEU A 433 -12.19 4.55 -6.69
C LEU A 433 -13.47 3.83 -7.10
N ILE A 434 -14.11 3.14 -6.15
CA ILE A 434 -15.45 2.61 -6.35
C ILE A 434 -16.46 3.76 -6.18
N THR A 435 -17.27 3.96 -7.21
CA THR A 435 -18.34 4.95 -7.26
C THR A 435 -19.71 4.31 -7.00
N GLU A 436 -20.78 5.09 -6.95
CA GLU A 436 -22.15 4.57 -6.76
C GLU A 436 -22.59 3.57 -7.85
N THR A 437 -22.00 3.62 -9.04
CA THR A 437 -22.46 2.83 -10.20
C THR A 437 -21.38 1.97 -10.86
N GLY A 438 -20.13 2.06 -10.41
CA GLY A 438 -19.00 1.35 -11.04
C GLY A 438 -17.68 1.72 -10.39
N ALA A 439 -16.64 1.90 -11.21
CA ALA A 439 -15.33 2.34 -10.74
C ALA A 439 -14.78 3.48 -11.60
N ARG A 440 -13.94 4.31 -11.01
CA ARG A 440 -13.22 5.39 -11.68
C ARG A 440 -11.73 5.26 -11.38
N ARG A 441 -10.90 5.27 -12.42
CA ARG A 441 -9.45 5.34 -12.27
C ARG A 441 -9.05 6.68 -11.63
N LEU A 442 -8.06 6.67 -10.77
CA LEU A 442 -7.48 7.84 -10.14
C LEU A 442 -6.22 8.30 -10.88
N GLY A 443 -6.00 9.61 -10.90
CA GLY A 443 -4.86 10.25 -11.53
C GLY A 443 -4.80 10.16 -13.07
N LYS A 444 -3.67 10.57 -13.62
CA LYS A 444 -3.39 10.55 -15.06
C LYS A 444 -3.32 9.13 -15.60
N LYS A 445 -3.75 8.94 -16.85
CA LYS A 445 -3.57 7.66 -17.54
C LYS A 445 -2.09 7.42 -17.83
N ILE A 446 -1.60 6.24 -17.47
CA ILE A 446 -0.34 5.71 -17.97
C ILE A 446 -0.58 4.86 -19.24
N PRO A 447 0.39 4.75 -20.16
CA PRO A 447 0.32 3.81 -21.28
C PRO A 447 0.25 2.36 -20.77
N LEU A 448 -0.77 1.61 -21.22
CA LEU A 448 -0.99 0.22 -20.82
C LEU A 448 -1.02 -0.75 -21.99
N THR A 449 -1.45 -0.31 -23.19
CA THR A 449 -1.39 -1.19 -24.35
C THR A 449 0.02 -1.23 -24.93
N PRO A 450 0.42 -2.34 -25.59
CA PRO A 450 1.72 -2.39 -26.27
C PRO A 450 1.94 -1.20 -27.21
N GLU A 451 0.92 -0.78 -27.96
CA GLU A 451 0.98 0.36 -28.89
C GLU A 451 1.24 1.68 -28.17
N GLU A 452 0.54 1.92 -27.05
CA GLU A 452 0.72 3.13 -26.25
C GLU A 452 2.11 3.18 -25.63
N VAL A 453 2.61 2.05 -25.12
CA VAL A 453 3.96 1.93 -24.55
C VAL A 453 5.01 2.17 -25.64
N GLU A 454 4.93 1.48 -26.77
CA GLU A 454 5.87 1.59 -27.88
C GLU A 454 5.90 3.01 -28.49
N ALA A 455 4.77 3.74 -28.42
CA ALA A 455 4.70 5.12 -28.91
C ALA A 455 5.52 6.11 -28.08
N LEU A 456 5.86 5.78 -26.84
CA LEU A 456 6.70 6.59 -25.95
C LEU A 456 8.18 6.14 -25.94
N ARG A 457 8.48 4.96 -26.50
CA ARG A 457 9.82 4.36 -26.55
C ARG A 457 10.57 4.85 -27.80
#